data_1ca7aebd2c9ff376e990bb51149cd791
#
_entry.id   1ca7aebd2c9ff376e990bb51149cd791
#
_cell.length_a   1.000
_cell.length_b   1.000
_cell.length_c   1.000
_cell.angle_alpha   90.00
_cell.angle_beta   90.00
_cell.angle_gamma   90.00
#
_symmetry.space_group_name_H-M   'P 1'
#
loop_
_entity.id
_entity.type
_entity.pdbx_description
1 polymer ?
#
loop_
_entity_poly.entity_id
_entity_poly.type
_entity_poly.pdbx_seq_one_letter_code
_entity_poly.pdbx_strand_id
1 'polypeptide(L)'
;MMIPPDNPARFCEPEVFETLYRFNARLSLQVESTMYLCVLRAPDSQTAEALVQHLQTNLYHGEVICEKEPCVYYMQAFADREEEIIIRLDDARECVPGVVTQYMPIPKED
;
A
#
# COMPACT_ATOMS: atom_id res chain seq x y z
N MET A 1 -13.62 12.54 6.13
CA MET A 1 -12.54 11.92 5.39
C MET A 1 -13.10 10.94 4.37
N MET A 2 -12.62 11.03 3.17
CA MET A 2 -13.05 10.10 2.14
C MET A 2 -12.36 8.75 2.33
N ILE A 3 -13.14 7.70 2.50
CA ILE A 3 -12.60 6.36 2.63
C ILE A 3 -12.56 5.76 1.23
N PRO A 4 -11.41 5.22 0.80
CA PRO A 4 -11.34 4.55 -0.49
C PRO A 4 -12.37 3.42 -0.58
N PRO A 5 -12.79 3.03 -1.79
CA PRO A 5 -13.75 1.94 -1.96
C PRO A 5 -13.35 0.69 -1.18
N ASP A 6 -12.05 0.45 -1.10
CA ASP A 6 -11.52 -0.66 -0.35
C ASP A 6 -10.85 -0.15 0.92
N ASN A 7 -11.22 -0.74 2.04
CA ASN A 7 -10.63 -0.37 3.32
C ASN A 7 -9.50 -1.35 3.65
N PRO A 8 -8.24 -0.88 3.72
CA PRO A 8 -7.12 -1.79 4.01
C PRO A 8 -7.28 -2.61 5.29
N ALA A 9 -8.01 -2.10 6.27
CA ALA A 9 -8.21 -2.81 7.52
C ALA A 9 -8.97 -4.13 7.35
N ARG A 10 -9.63 -4.35 6.22
CA ARG A 10 -10.35 -5.60 5.97
C ARG A 10 -9.44 -6.79 5.78
N PHE A 11 -8.19 -6.57 5.37
CA PHE A 11 -7.29 -7.65 4.99
C PHE A 11 -6.25 -7.97 6.04
N CYS A 12 -6.19 -7.20 7.11
CA CYS A 12 -5.19 -7.44 8.14
C CYS A 12 -5.80 -7.17 9.50
N GLU A 13 -5.09 -7.57 10.53
CA GLU A 13 -5.53 -7.30 11.89
C GLU A 13 -5.58 -5.79 12.11
N PRO A 14 -6.68 -5.29 12.68
CA PRO A 14 -6.82 -3.84 12.90
C PRO A 14 -5.67 -3.23 13.69
N GLU A 15 -5.10 -3.98 14.62
CA GLU A 15 -3.98 -3.49 15.42
C GLU A 15 -2.75 -3.23 14.57
N VAL A 16 -2.46 -4.12 13.64
CA VAL A 16 -1.31 -3.97 12.74
C VAL A 16 -1.52 -2.77 11.83
N PHE A 17 -2.70 -2.68 11.23
CA PHE A 17 -3.01 -1.56 10.35
C PHE A 17 -2.92 -0.24 11.11
N GLU A 18 -3.49 -0.16 12.29
CA GLU A 18 -3.49 1.06 13.07
C GLU A 18 -2.08 1.48 13.46
N THR A 19 -1.24 0.53 13.84
CA THR A 19 0.15 0.82 14.17
C THR A 19 0.89 1.41 12.99
N LEU A 20 0.73 0.81 11.82
CA LEU A 20 1.38 1.30 10.61
C LEU A 20 0.82 2.65 10.18
N TYR A 21 -0.48 2.84 10.31
CA TYR A 21 -1.11 4.11 9.99
C TYR A 21 -0.55 5.24 10.84
N ARG A 22 -0.45 5.02 12.15
CA ARG A 22 0.08 6.03 13.07
C ARG A 22 1.54 6.35 12.78
N PHE A 23 2.32 5.31 12.47
CA PHE A 23 3.72 5.49 12.13
C PHE A 23 3.84 6.35 10.88
N ASN A 24 3.09 6.02 9.85
CA ASN A 24 3.13 6.75 8.59
C ASN A 24 2.56 8.15 8.71
N ALA A 25 1.59 8.36 9.58
CA ALA A 25 1.04 9.69 9.80
C ALA A 25 2.11 10.65 10.32
N ARG A 26 2.99 10.17 11.18
CA ARG A 26 4.10 10.98 11.67
C ARG A 26 5.10 11.28 10.58
N LEU A 27 5.41 10.29 9.74
CA LEU A 27 6.34 10.49 8.64
C LEU A 27 5.78 11.45 7.60
N SER A 28 4.48 11.44 7.38
CA SER A 28 3.87 12.28 6.35
C SER A 28 4.05 13.77 6.63
N LEU A 29 4.29 14.14 7.88
CA LEU A 29 4.57 15.53 8.22
C LEU A 29 5.89 16.04 7.66
N GLN A 30 6.76 15.12 7.25
CA GLN A 30 8.10 15.46 6.79
C GLN A 30 8.24 15.48 5.29
N VAL A 31 7.17 15.18 4.55
CA VAL A 31 7.20 15.14 3.09
C VAL A 31 6.19 16.12 2.50
N GLU A 32 6.51 16.66 1.33
CA GLU A 32 5.61 17.58 0.66
C GLU A 32 4.48 16.86 -0.06
N SER A 33 4.78 15.73 -0.68
CA SER A 33 3.79 14.92 -1.35
C SER A 33 2.88 14.23 -0.36
N THR A 34 1.70 13.82 -0.82
CA THR A 34 0.81 13.02 0.00
C THR A 34 1.36 11.60 0.10
N MET A 35 1.40 11.08 1.31
CA MET A 35 1.78 9.70 1.56
C MET A 35 0.53 8.83 1.55
N TYR A 36 0.63 7.68 0.89
CA TYR A 36 -0.45 6.69 0.86
C TYR A 36 0.03 5.40 1.48
N LEU A 37 -0.81 4.80 2.29
CA LEU A 37 -0.56 3.45 2.80
C LEU A 37 -1.33 2.48 1.91
N CYS A 38 -0.60 1.54 1.32
CA CYS A 38 -1.17 0.56 0.41
C CYS A 38 -1.06 -0.83 1.02
N VAL A 39 -2.09 -1.64 0.83
CA VAL A 39 -2.07 -3.04 1.24
C VAL A 39 -2.27 -3.87 -0.02
N LEU A 40 -1.33 -4.78 -0.25
CA LEU A 40 -1.37 -5.67 -1.40
C LEU A 40 -1.40 -7.10 -0.90
N ARG A 41 -2.37 -7.87 -1.37
CA ARG A 41 -2.54 -9.24 -0.94
C ARG A 41 -2.55 -10.20 -2.13
N ALA A 42 -1.74 -11.22 -2.04
CA ALA A 42 -1.70 -12.29 -3.03
C ALA A 42 -2.47 -13.50 -2.51
N PRO A 43 -3.11 -14.29 -3.39
CA PRO A 43 -3.88 -15.44 -2.94
C PRO A 43 -3.03 -16.63 -2.50
N ASP A 44 -1.77 -16.69 -2.96
CA ASP A 44 -0.89 -17.81 -2.64
C ASP A 44 0.57 -17.38 -2.72
N SER A 45 1.47 -18.28 -2.32
CA SER A 45 2.90 -17.97 -2.26
C SER A 45 3.50 -17.72 -3.64
N GLN A 46 3.04 -18.41 -4.66
CA GLN A 46 3.56 -18.22 -6.02
C GLN A 46 3.21 -16.83 -6.53
N THR A 47 1.99 -16.41 -6.32
CA THR A 47 1.55 -15.07 -6.70
C THR A 47 2.28 -14.02 -5.88
N ALA A 48 2.53 -14.31 -4.61
CA ALA A 48 3.28 -13.41 -3.74
C ALA A 48 4.69 -13.17 -4.24
N GLU A 49 5.37 -14.22 -4.73
CA GLU A 49 6.71 -14.08 -5.30
C GLU A 49 6.69 -13.17 -6.53
N ALA A 50 5.71 -13.36 -7.40
CA ALA A 50 5.56 -12.52 -8.58
C ALA A 50 5.29 -11.07 -8.19
N LEU A 51 4.49 -10.86 -7.16
CA LEU A 51 4.19 -9.53 -6.66
C LEU A 51 5.44 -8.85 -6.12
N VAL A 52 6.24 -9.56 -5.34
CA VAL A 52 7.49 -9.00 -4.80
C VAL A 52 8.41 -8.57 -5.93
N GLN A 53 8.57 -9.41 -6.96
CA GLN A 53 9.39 -9.04 -8.10
C GLN A 53 8.87 -7.80 -8.80
N HIS A 54 7.57 -7.72 -8.98
CA HIS A 54 6.95 -6.56 -9.62
C HIS A 54 7.19 -5.29 -8.80
N LEU A 55 7.01 -5.36 -7.49
CA LEU A 55 7.21 -4.21 -6.61
C LEU A 55 8.67 -3.75 -6.61
N GLN A 56 9.61 -4.69 -6.61
CA GLN A 56 11.03 -4.35 -6.65
C GLN A 56 11.43 -3.68 -7.96
N THR A 57 10.82 -4.09 -9.05
CA THR A 57 11.14 -3.56 -10.37
C THR A 57 10.50 -2.19 -10.62
N ASN A 58 9.29 -1.99 -10.13
CA ASN A 58 8.47 -0.83 -10.46
C ASN A 58 8.16 0.10 -9.29
N LEU A 59 9.03 0.11 -8.30
CA LEU A 59 8.81 0.88 -7.08
C LEU A 59 9.32 2.29 -7.25
N TYR A 60 8.47 3.20 -7.69
CA TYR A 60 8.90 4.58 -7.98
C TYR A 60 9.19 5.39 -6.72
N HIS A 61 8.21 5.59 -5.88
CA HIS A 61 8.34 6.38 -4.65
C HIS A 61 7.67 5.67 -3.50
N GLY A 62 7.76 4.34 -3.50
CA GLY A 62 7.17 3.53 -2.48
C GLY A 62 8.08 2.40 -2.11
N GLU A 63 7.85 1.82 -0.96
CA GLU A 63 8.62 0.68 -0.50
C GLU A 63 7.76 -0.21 0.36
N VAL A 64 8.12 -1.47 0.41
CA VAL A 64 7.44 -2.41 1.30
C VAL A 64 7.96 -2.14 2.70
N ILE A 65 7.07 -1.74 3.59
CA ILE A 65 7.45 -1.38 4.97
C ILE A 65 7.15 -2.48 5.97
N CYS A 66 6.31 -3.43 5.60
CA CYS A 66 5.96 -4.51 6.50
C CYS A 66 5.39 -5.68 5.70
N GLU A 67 5.82 -6.87 6.04
CA GLU A 67 5.27 -8.10 5.51
C GLU A 67 4.67 -8.84 6.70
N LYS A 68 3.34 -8.82 6.80
CA LYS A 68 2.66 -9.45 7.94
C LYS A 68 2.58 -10.96 7.78
N GLU A 69 2.24 -11.40 6.58
CA GLU A 69 2.14 -12.81 6.22
C GLU A 69 2.82 -12.98 4.87
N PRO A 70 3.16 -14.21 4.47
CA PRO A 70 3.85 -14.42 3.19
C PRO A 70 3.13 -13.81 1.99
N CYS A 71 1.84 -13.55 2.10
CA CYS A 71 1.03 -13.07 0.99
C CYS A 71 0.45 -11.67 1.21
N VAL A 72 0.85 -10.97 2.27
CA VAL A 72 0.31 -9.64 2.58
C VAL A 72 1.46 -8.65 2.73
N TYR A 73 1.40 -7.58 1.95
CA TYR A 73 2.45 -6.56 1.95
C TYR A 73 1.85 -5.19 2.21
N TYR A 74 2.52 -4.44 3.05
CA TYR A 74 2.20 -3.05 3.31
C TYR A 74 3.24 -2.19 2.63
N MET A 75 2.78 -1.26 1.82
CA MET A 75 3.66 -0.40 1.06
C MET A 75 3.28 1.05 1.29
N GLN A 76 4.28 1.90 1.52
CA GLN A 76 4.03 3.33 1.52
C GLN A 76 4.45 3.90 0.17
N ALA A 77 3.67 4.84 -0.31
CA ALA A 77 3.94 5.47 -1.58
C ALA A 77 3.66 6.96 -1.48
N PHE A 78 4.47 7.75 -2.17
CA PHE A 78 4.32 9.20 -2.18
C PHE A 78 3.85 9.62 -3.56
N ALA A 79 2.82 10.46 -3.60
CA ALA A 79 2.31 10.96 -4.87
C ALA A 79 1.68 12.33 -4.66
N ASP A 80 1.75 13.16 -5.68
CA ASP A 80 1.10 14.47 -5.64
C ASP A 80 -0.39 14.34 -5.91
N ARG A 81 -0.80 13.29 -6.62
CA ARG A 81 -2.19 13.06 -6.97
C ARG A 81 -2.57 11.61 -6.76
N GLU A 82 -3.81 11.40 -6.33
CA GLU A 82 -4.33 10.07 -6.07
C GLU A 82 -4.28 9.17 -7.30
N GLU A 83 -4.47 9.74 -8.49
CA GLU A 83 -4.44 8.98 -9.74
C GLU A 83 -3.14 8.22 -9.92
N GLU A 84 -2.03 8.75 -9.45
CA GLU A 84 -0.73 8.09 -9.57
C GLU A 84 -0.70 6.79 -8.77
N ILE A 85 -1.36 6.78 -7.62
CA ILE A 85 -1.44 5.58 -6.79
C ILE A 85 -2.36 4.55 -7.44
N ILE A 86 -3.49 5.01 -7.97
CA ILE A 86 -4.45 4.13 -8.64
C ILE A 86 -3.79 3.45 -9.83
N ILE A 87 -3.04 4.19 -10.63
CA ILE A 87 -2.34 3.63 -11.79
C ILE A 87 -1.35 2.56 -11.38
N ARG A 88 -0.58 2.79 -10.33
CA ARG A 88 0.40 1.81 -9.84
C ARG A 88 -0.25 0.55 -9.34
N LEU A 89 -1.36 0.69 -8.61
CA LEU A 89 -2.07 -0.47 -8.09
C LEU A 89 -2.77 -1.24 -9.21
N ASP A 90 -3.32 -0.53 -10.19
CA ASP A 90 -3.90 -1.18 -11.37
C ASP A 90 -2.85 -1.98 -12.12
N ASP A 91 -1.67 -1.40 -12.29
CA ASP A 91 -0.56 -2.06 -12.97
C ASP A 91 -0.15 -3.33 -12.22
N ALA A 92 -0.09 -3.27 -10.91
CA ALA A 92 0.24 -4.44 -10.10
C ALA A 92 -0.77 -5.56 -10.31
N ARG A 93 -2.07 -5.22 -10.35
CA ARG A 93 -3.10 -6.22 -10.57
C ARG A 93 -3.08 -6.79 -11.98
N GLU A 94 -2.70 -6.00 -12.96
CA GLU A 94 -2.60 -6.46 -14.35
C GLU A 94 -1.40 -7.38 -14.54
N CYS A 95 -0.27 -7.02 -13.95
CA CYS A 95 0.95 -7.80 -14.11
C CYS A 95 0.98 -9.05 -13.22
N VAL A 96 0.25 -9.02 -12.13
CA VAL A 96 0.18 -10.14 -11.19
C VAL A 96 -1.28 -10.47 -10.91
N PRO A 97 -1.92 -11.25 -11.78
CA PRO A 97 -3.34 -11.60 -11.62
C PRO A 97 -3.61 -12.27 -10.28
N GLY A 98 -4.73 -11.92 -9.68
CA GLY A 98 -5.13 -12.48 -8.39
C GLY A 98 -4.80 -11.61 -7.21
N VAL A 99 -3.94 -10.60 -7.39
CA VAL A 99 -3.60 -9.68 -6.31
C VAL A 99 -4.77 -8.74 -6.04
N VAL A 100 -5.04 -8.52 -4.77
CA VAL A 100 -6.05 -7.56 -4.32
C VAL A 100 -5.33 -6.39 -3.68
N THR A 101 -5.72 -5.18 -4.06
CA THR A 101 -5.05 -3.98 -3.57
C THR A 101 -6.03 -3.05 -2.89
N GLN A 102 -5.53 -2.34 -1.89
CA GLN A 102 -6.26 -1.28 -1.21
C GLN A 102 -5.29 -0.17 -0.88
N TYR A 103 -5.80 1.03 -0.72
CA TYR A 103 -4.96 2.15 -0.33
C TYR A 103 -5.74 3.16 0.47
N MET A 104 -5.01 4.00 1.19
CA MET A 104 -5.60 5.04 2.02
C MET A 104 -4.62 6.20 2.10
N PRO A 105 -5.08 7.44 1.87
CA PRO A 105 -4.21 8.59 2.08
C PRO A 105 -3.94 8.79 3.56
N ILE A 106 -2.73 9.17 3.90
CA ILE A 106 -2.34 9.46 5.27
C ILE A 106 -2.44 10.97 5.46
N PRO A 107 -3.31 11.46 6.34
CA PRO A 107 -3.46 12.90 6.53
C PRO A 107 -2.21 13.50 7.17
N LYS A 108 -1.93 14.75 6.81
CA LYS A 108 -0.87 15.52 7.45
C LYS A 108 -1.51 16.31 8.58
N GLU A 109 -1.45 15.75 9.76
CA GLU A 109 -2.02 16.39 10.95
C GLU A 109 -0.91 16.92 11.83
N ASP A 110 -1.23 18.03 12.46
CA ASP A 110 -0.31 18.65 13.42
C ASP A 110 -0.31 17.91 14.74
#